data_c23b4d9f30c347e42ff1a8bc158f1224
#
_entry.id   c23b4d9f30c347e42ff1a8bc158f1224
#
_cell.length_a   1.000
_cell.length_b   1.000
_cell.length_c   1.000
_cell.angle_alpha   90.00
_cell.angle_beta   90.00
_cell.angle_gamma   90.00
#
_symmetry.space_group_name_H-M   'P 1'
#
loop_
_entity.id
_entity.type
_entity.pdbx_description
1 polymer ?
#
loop_
_entity_poly.entity_id
_entity_poly.type
_entity_poly.pdbx_seq_one_letter_code
_entity_poly.pdbx_strand_id
1 'polypeptide(L)'
;MELQLGKQKRMMYARVFDRTEEETCSVDAVVPDALGDIGAIVVAEGTFCLWNLDFSDKSAQIEGSIAADVVYAEEGGALRSFPVELPVKVRISGETLSPDVRPWLRCTLTALDARAVNSRKVRVTARLSLCLHAYRETELALTDRICLLYTSPSP
;
A
#
# COMPACT_ATOMS: atom_id res chain seq x y z
N MET A 1 -10.59 11.72 -53.90
CA MET A 1 -11.08 11.37 -52.56
C MET A 1 -10.07 11.85 -51.52
N GLU A 2 -10.49 12.67 -50.65
CA GLU A 2 -9.65 13.22 -49.60
C GLU A 2 -10.19 12.76 -48.24
N LEU A 3 -9.31 12.33 -47.37
CA LEU A 3 -9.64 11.88 -46.01
C LEU A 3 -9.38 13.01 -45.01
N GLN A 4 -10.43 13.49 -44.35
CA GLN A 4 -10.30 14.43 -43.24
C GLN A 4 -10.56 13.74 -41.89
N LEU A 5 -9.64 13.94 -40.96
CA LEU A 5 -9.72 13.43 -39.58
C LEU A 5 -9.98 14.60 -38.65
N GLY A 6 -11.11 14.55 -37.94
CA GLY A 6 -11.36 15.42 -36.80
C GLY A 6 -10.61 14.88 -35.58
N LYS A 7 -9.81 15.73 -34.95
CA LYS A 7 -9.08 15.37 -33.72
C LYS A 7 -9.60 16.18 -32.55
N GLN A 8 -9.87 15.48 -31.44
CA GLN A 8 -10.15 16.10 -30.16
C GLN A 8 -9.04 15.77 -29.18
N LYS A 9 -8.68 16.75 -28.37
CA LYS A 9 -7.76 16.57 -27.25
C LYS A 9 -8.56 16.39 -25.97
N ARG A 10 -8.26 15.36 -25.23
CA ARG A 10 -8.86 15.05 -23.94
C ARG A 10 -7.77 14.86 -22.91
N MET A 11 -7.99 15.44 -21.73
CA MET A 11 -7.14 15.16 -20.58
C MET A 11 -7.58 13.86 -19.93
N MET A 12 -6.64 13.01 -19.62
CA MET A 12 -6.87 11.74 -18.94
C MET A 12 -5.75 11.46 -17.94
N TYR A 13 -6.01 10.56 -17.02
CA TYR A 13 -4.97 10.04 -16.12
C TYR A 13 -4.44 8.73 -16.67
N ALA A 14 -3.18 8.72 -17.06
CA ALA A 14 -2.47 7.52 -17.47
C ALA A 14 -1.71 6.92 -16.28
N ARG A 15 -1.79 5.61 -16.11
CA ARG A 15 -0.98 4.90 -15.13
C ARG A 15 0.47 4.88 -15.61
N VAL A 16 1.34 5.53 -14.86
CA VAL A 16 2.78 5.66 -15.17
C VAL A 16 3.65 4.78 -14.30
N PHE A 17 3.10 4.24 -13.21
CA PHE A 17 3.80 3.35 -12.31
C PHE A 17 2.85 2.29 -11.74
N ASP A 18 3.35 1.08 -11.58
CA ASP A 18 2.63 -0.06 -11.03
C ASP A 18 3.63 -1.01 -10.38
N ARG A 19 3.55 -1.18 -9.07
CA ARG A 19 4.41 -2.11 -8.34
C ARG A 19 3.72 -2.60 -7.08
N THR A 20 3.94 -3.88 -6.80
CA THR A 20 3.61 -4.49 -5.51
C THR A 20 4.91 -4.89 -4.83
N GLU A 21 5.09 -4.41 -3.61
CA GLU A 21 6.20 -4.77 -2.72
C GLU A 21 5.67 -5.52 -1.50
N GLU A 22 6.44 -6.46 -1.02
CA GLU A 22 6.18 -7.13 0.25
C GLU A 22 7.20 -6.69 1.29
N GLU A 23 6.70 -6.28 2.44
CA GLU A 23 7.53 -5.86 3.57
C GLU A 23 7.24 -6.74 4.78
N THR A 24 8.30 -7.14 5.46
CA THR A 24 8.20 -7.87 6.73
C THR A 24 8.82 -7.04 7.83
N CYS A 25 8.05 -6.76 8.86
CA CYS A 25 8.51 -6.06 10.03
C CYS A 25 8.29 -6.89 11.30
N SER A 26 9.12 -6.69 12.30
CA SER A 26 8.96 -7.35 13.58
C SER A 26 9.41 -6.44 14.72
N VAL A 27 8.78 -6.63 15.87
CA VAL A 27 9.11 -5.93 17.11
C VAL A 27 9.07 -6.90 18.27
N ASP A 28 9.93 -6.68 19.24
CA ASP A 28 9.87 -7.35 20.53
C ASP A 28 9.11 -6.46 21.51
N ALA A 29 8.01 -6.97 22.06
CA ALA A 29 7.17 -6.29 23.03
C ALA A 29 7.25 -6.97 24.39
N VAL A 30 7.28 -6.16 25.43
CA VAL A 30 7.28 -6.63 26.82
C VAL A 30 5.85 -6.61 27.34
N VAL A 31 5.44 -7.70 27.99
CA VAL A 31 4.14 -7.76 28.67
C VAL A 31 4.08 -6.69 29.77
N PRO A 32 3.01 -5.88 29.82
CA PRO A 32 2.84 -4.88 30.87
C PRO A 32 2.94 -5.50 32.28
N ASP A 33 3.55 -4.79 33.25
CA ASP A 33 3.79 -5.30 34.60
C ASP A 33 2.51 -5.69 35.36
N ALA A 34 1.38 -5.07 35.00
CA ALA A 34 0.07 -5.37 35.59
C ALA A 34 -0.52 -6.72 35.16
N LEU A 35 0.06 -7.36 34.13
CA LEU A 35 -0.41 -8.62 33.56
C LEU A 35 0.52 -9.76 33.96
N GLY A 36 -0.04 -10.96 34.06
CA GLY A 36 0.70 -12.18 34.42
C GLY A 36 1.59 -12.70 33.30
N ASP A 37 2.40 -13.69 33.65
CA ASP A 37 3.34 -14.32 32.73
C ASP A 37 2.64 -15.12 31.64
N ILE A 38 3.27 -15.17 30.49
CA ILE A 38 2.76 -15.88 29.31
C ILE A 38 2.91 -17.37 29.49
N GLY A 39 1.78 -18.08 29.47
CA GLY A 39 1.74 -19.52 29.34
C GLY A 39 1.73 -19.95 27.87
N ALA A 40 0.83 -19.37 27.06
CA ALA A 40 0.74 -19.64 25.62
C ALA A 40 0.16 -18.44 24.87
N ILE A 41 0.67 -18.16 23.68
CA ILE A 41 0.07 -17.20 22.75
C ILE A 41 -1.15 -17.84 22.12
N VAL A 42 -2.27 -17.11 22.09
CA VAL A 42 -3.52 -17.56 21.50
C VAL A 42 -3.69 -17.03 20.08
N VAL A 43 -3.60 -15.70 19.92
CA VAL A 43 -3.77 -15.02 18.63
C VAL A 43 -3.14 -13.64 18.67
N ALA A 44 -2.73 -13.15 17.51
CA ALA A 44 -2.43 -11.74 17.28
C ALA A 44 -3.29 -11.24 16.12
N GLU A 45 -3.95 -10.10 16.33
CA GLU A 45 -4.74 -9.43 15.30
C GLU A 45 -4.30 -7.99 15.20
N GLY A 46 -4.43 -7.38 14.01
CA GLY A 46 -3.99 -6.01 13.84
C GLY A 46 -4.44 -5.38 12.54
N THR A 47 -4.22 -4.09 12.46
CA THR A 47 -4.56 -3.27 11.30
C THR A 47 -3.40 -2.33 10.95
N PHE A 48 -3.13 -2.17 9.67
CA PHE A 48 -2.16 -1.18 9.20
C PHE A 48 -2.81 0.20 9.15
N CYS A 49 -2.13 1.18 9.73
CA CYS A 49 -2.51 2.60 9.73
C CYS A 49 -1.47 3.38 8.93
N LEU A 50 -1.88 3.94 7.79
CA LEU A 50 -1.04 4.82 6.98
C LEU A 50 -0.98 6.20 7.63
N TRP A 51 0.24 6.75 7.82
CA TRP A 51 0.44 8.10 8.37
C TRP A 51 0.84 9.09 7.28
N ASN A 52 1.74 8.66 6.39
CA ASN A 52 2.28 9.51 5.35
C ASN A 52 2.58 8.72 4.08
N LEU A 53 2.30 9.36 2.94
CA LEU A 53 2.71 8.92 1.62
C LEU A 53 3.29 10.13 0.90
N ASP A 54 4.59 10.14 0.72
CA ASP A 54 5.32 11.24 0.12
C ASP A 54 6.03 10.79 -1.16
N PHE A 55 6.03 11.68 -2.16
CA PHE A 55 6.69 11.45 -3.43
C PHE A 55 7.83 12.42 -3.61
N SER A 56 8.98 11.89 -3.91
CA SER A 56 10.16 12.64 -4.33
C SER A 56 10.59 12.16 -5.71
N ASP A 57 11.65 12.77 -6.25
CA ASP A 57 12.16 12.33 -7.55
C ASP A 57 12.55 10.85 -7.51
N LYS A 58 11.92 10.06 -8.39
CA LYS A 58 12.12 8.63 -8.59
C LYS A 58 11.86 7.74 -7.35
N SER A 59 11.13 8.25 -6.37
CA SER A 59 10.78 7.42 -5.21
C SER A 59 9.49 7.84 -4.52
N ALA A 60 8.84 6.87 -3.87
CA ALA A 60 7.74 7.05 -2.94
C ALA A 60 8.14 6.54 -1.56
N GLN A 61 7.83 7.27 -0.52
CA GLN A 61 8.04 6.91 0.87
C GLN A 61 6.70 6.70 1.55
N ILE A 62 6.52 5.52 2.13
CA ILE A 62 5.31 5.10 2.82
C ILE A 62 5.68 4.95 4.29
N GLU A 63 4.97 5.66 5.16
CA GLU A 63 5.16 5.60 6.60
C GLU A 63 3.84 5.32 7.29
N GLY A 64 3.87 4.44 8.27
CA GLY A 64 2.72 4.05 9.04
C GLY A 64 3.08 3.17 10.22
N SER A 65 2.08 2.56 10.81
CA SER A 65 2.28 1.51 11.82
C SER A 65 1.22 0.44 11.70
N ILE A 66 1.53 -0.72 12.27
CA ILE A 66 0.55 -1.78 12.50
C ILE A 66 0.18 -1.70 13.98
N ALA A 67 -1.08 -1.36 14.24
CA ALA A 67 -1.67 -1.49 15.57
C ALA A 67 -2.13 -2.93 15.73
N ALA A 68 -1.49 -3.67 16.62
CA ALA A 68 -1.76 -5.07 16.88
C ALA A 68 -2.16 -5.29 18.33
N ASP A 69 -3.03 -6.25 18.57
CA ASP A 69 -3.37 -6.78 19.88
C ASP A 69 -2.91 -8.24 19.96
N VAL A 70 -2.14 -8.54 21.00
CA VAL A 70 -1.67 -9.90 21.30
C VAL A 70 -2.51 -10.48 22.42
N VAL A 71 -3.20 -11.58 22.14
CA VAL A 71 -3.98 -12.34 23.12
C VAL A 71 -3.19 -13.57 23.55
N TYR A 72 -3.07 -13.79 24.84
CA TYR A 72 -2.37 -14.93 25.40
C TYR A 72 -3.10 -15.51 26.63
N ALA A 73 -2.81 -16.75 26.95
CA ALA A 73 -3.21 -17.37 28.20
C ALA A 73 -2.05 -17.25 29.21
N GLU A 74 -2.36 -16.79 30.41
CA GLU A 74 -1.44 -16.87 31.55
C GLU A 74 -1.18 -18.33 31.98
N GLU A 75 -0.14 -18.58 32.71
CA GLU A 75 0.14 -19.92 33.26
C GLU A 75 -1.04 -20.49 34.11
N GLY A 76 -1.83 -19.62 34.73
CA GLY A 76 -3.07 -19.96 35.43
C GLY A 76 -4.30 -20.16 34.55
N GLY A 77 -4.19 -20.01 33.23
CA GLY A 77 -5.26 -20.19 32.23
C GLY A 77 -6.13 -18.97 31.96
N ALA A 78 -5.93 -17.83 32.65
CA ALA A 78 -6.67 -16.62 32.39
C ALA A 78 -6.23 -15.99 31.04
N LEU A 79 -7.19 -15.53 30.24
CA LEU A 79 -6.90 -14.82 28.99
C LEU A 79 -6.59 -13.35 29.25
N ARG A 80 -5.54 -12.87 28.63
CA ARG A 80 -5.10 -11.47 28.66
C ARG A 80 -4.79 -10.98 27.24
N SER A 81 -4.83 -9.65 27.07
CA SER A 81 -4.38 -9.01 25.86
C SER A 81 -3.60 -7.74 26.18
N PHE A 82 -2.71 -7.36 25.28
CA PHE A 82 -2.02 -6.09 25.31
C PHE A 82 -1.71 -5.58 23.92
N PRO A 83 -1.73 -4.25 23.72
CA PRO A 83 -1.45 -3.64 22.42
C PRO A 83 0.04 -3.65 22.11
N VAL A 84 0.36 -3.82 20.83
CA VAL A 84 1.71 -3.73 20.29
C VAL A 84 1.68 -2.90 19.02
N GLU A 85 2.61 -1.97 18.88
CA GLU A 85 2.75 -1.14 17.69
C GLU A 85 4.02 -1.50 16.94
N LEU A 86 3.88 -1.80 15.65
CA LEU A 86 5.00 -2.06 14.74
C LEU A 86 5.15 -0.88 13.79
N PRO A 87 6.23 -0.10 13.87
CA PRO A 87 6.47 0.97 12.91
C PRO A 87 6.81 0.39 11.54
N VAL A 88 6.27 1.01 10.49
CA VAL A 88 6.48 0.62 9.09
C VAL A 88 7.01 1.82 8.33
N LYS A 89 8.14 1.63 7.65
CA LYS A 89 8.72 2.62 6.76
C LYS A 89 9.27 1.93 5.53
N VAL A 90 8.64 2.19 4.37
CA VAL A 90 8.98 1.55 3.11
C VAL A 90 9.28 2.62 2.07
N ARG A 91 10.34 2.41 1.30
CA ARG A 91 10.70 3.24 0.16
C ARG A 91 10.60 2.42 -1.12
N ILE A 92 9.77 2.90 -2.04
CA ILE A 92 9.60 2.30 -3.37
C ILE A 92 10.27 3.20 -4.39
N SER A 93 11.21 2.68 -5.17
CA SER A 93 11.91 3.41 -6.21
C SER A 93 11.31 3.13 -7.58
N GLY A 94 11.21 4.16 -8.41
CA GLY A 94 10.69 4.03 -9.78
C GLY A 94 10.98 5.27 -10.61
N GLU A 95 11.48 5.08 -11.83
CA GLU A 95 11.91 6.16 -12.74
C GLU A 95 10.80 7.16 -13.10
N THR A 96 9.54 6.72 -13.03
CA THR A 96 8.38 7.54 -13.39
C THR A 96 7.72 8.22 -12.20
N LEU A 97 8.20 7.95 -10.98
CA LEU A 97 7.69 8.59 -9.77
C LEU A 97 8.22 10.02 -9.65
N SER A 98 7.35 10.94 -9.30
CA SER A 98 7.62 12.37 -9.12
C SER A 98 6.53 13.00 -8.26
N PRO A 99 6.74 14.19 -7.70
CA PRO A 99 5.75 14.85 -6.83
C PRO A 99 4.41 15.20 -7.50
N ASP A 100 4.35 15.22 -8.83
CA ASP A 100 3.15 15.56 -9.62
C ASP A 100 2.22 14.38 -9.90
N VAL A 101 2.61 13.16 -9.52
CA VAL A 101 1.76 11.98 -9.73
C VAL A 101 0.61 11.92 -8.72
N ARG A 102 -0.50 11.32 -9.15
CA ARG A 102 -1.62 10.98 -8.28
C ARG A 102 -1.51 9.52 -7.86
N PRO A 103 -1.33 9.26 -6.57
CA PRO A 103 -1.16 7.90 -6.07
C PRO A 103 -2.49 7.18 -5.86
N TRP A 104 -2.42 5.88 -6.01
CA TRP A 104 -3.35 4.93 -5.44
C TRP A 104 -2.55 3.85 -4.70
N LEU A 105 -2.74 3.76 -3.41
CA LEU A 105 -2.02 2.83 -2.55
C LEU A 105 -3.01 1.88 -1.86
N ARG A 106 -2.76 0.59 -1.99
CA ARG A 106 -3.40 -0.45 -1.18
C ARG A 106 -2.35 -1.11 -0.29
N CYS A 107 -2.58 -1.04 1.02
CA CYS A 107 -1.79 -1.75 2.00
C CYS A 107 -2.64 -2.89 2.57
N THR A 108 -2.14 -4.11 2.52
CA THR A 108 -2.84 -5.29 3.02
C THR A 108 -1.92 -6.01 4.01
N LEU A 109 -2.39 -6.18 5.24
CA LEU A 109 -1.72 -7.03 6.22
C LEU A 109 -2.01 -8.50 5.84
N THR A 110 -1.00 -9.18 5.30
CA THR A 110 -1.15 -10.56 4.78
C THR A 110 -0.87 -11.62 5.83
N ALA A 111 -0.08 -11.29 6.85
CA ALA A 111 0.18 -12.16 7.98
C ALA A 111 0.54 -11.33 9.22
N LEU A 112 0.10 -11.81 10.36
CA LEU A 112 0.51 -11.32 11.68
C LEU A 112 0.70 -12.53 12.60
N ASP A 113 1.88 -12.67 13.14
CA ASP A 113 2.26 -13.78 14.02
C ASP A 113 2.90 -13.25 15.31
N ALA A 114 2.60 -13.88 16.42
CA ALA A 114 3.19 -13.54 17.70
C ALA A 114 3.77 -14.80 18.35
N ARG A 115 4.98 -14.71 18.84
CA ARG A 115 5.68 -15.82 19.52
C ARG A 115 6.29 -15.35 20.84
N ALA A 116 6.10 -16.14 21.88
CA ALA A 116 6.77 -15.90 23.15
C ALA A 116 8.29 -16.11 22.98
N VAL A 117 9.06 -15.09 23.35
CA VAL A 117 10.52 -15.19 23.47
C VAL A 117 10.89 -15.72 24.84
N ASN A 118 10.13 -15.28 25.87
CA ASN A 118 10.17 -15.77 27.25
C ASN A 118 8.81 -15.47 27.90
N SER A 119 8.68 -15.71 29.20
CA SER A 119 7.42 -15.48 29.92
C SER A 119 6.93 -14.03 29.95
N ARG A 120 7.80 -13.05 29.65
CA ARG A 120 7.50 -11.62 29.71
C ARG A 120 7.69 -10.88 28.36
N LYS A 121 8.14 -11.58 27.33
CA LYS A 121 8.51 -10.96 26.06
C LYS A 121 7.92 -11.72 24.89
N VAL A 122 7.29 -10.99 23.98
CA VAL A 122 6.68 -11.50 22.74
C VAL A 122 7.36 -10.86 21.54
N ARG A 123 7.72 -11.66 20.55
CA ARG A 123 8.07 -11.17 19.21
C ARG A 123 6.83 -11.20 18.33
N VAL A 124 6.45 -10.03 17.82
CA VAL A 124 5.37 -9.87 16.85
C VAL A 124 5.98 -9.62 15.48
N THR A 125 5.59 -10.43 14.51
CA THR A 125 6.06 -10.33 13.11
C THR A 125 4.86 -10.12 12.20
N ALA A 126 4.94 -9.13 11.34
CA ALA A 126 3.91 -8.78 10.38
C ALA A 126 4.45 -8.81 8.96
N ARG A 127 3.62 -9.23 8.01
CA ARG A 127 3.89 -9.14 6.57
C ARG A 127 2.83 -8.26 5.93
N LEU A 128 3.30 -7.24 5.20
CA LEU A 128 2.48 -6.30 4.45
C LEU A 128 2.69 -6.50 2.96
N SER A 129 1.60 -6.43 2.19
CA SER A 129 1.63 -6.26 0.74
C SER A 129 1.23 -4.82 0.42
N LEU A 130 2.09 -4.11 -0.28
CA LEU A 130 1.97 -2.69 -0.63
C LEU A 130 1.84 -2.58 -2.15
N CYS A 131 0.63 -2.36 -2.64
CA CYS A 131 0.38 -2.16 -4.06
C CYS A 131 0.25 -0.67 -4.35
N LEU A 132 1.24 -0.11 -5.05
CA LEU A 132 1.30 1.29 -5.41
C LEU A 132 1.11 1.48 -6.91
N HIS A 133 0.08 2.22 -7.29
CA HIS A 133 -0.09 2.77 -8.63
C HIS A 133 0.11 4.27 -8.59
N ALA A 134 0.73 4.83 -9.62
CA ALA A 134 0.80 6.27 -9.79
C ALA A 134 0.26 6.65 -11.17
N TYR A 135 -0.52 7.72 -11.18
CA TYR A 135 -1.17 8.26 -12.37
C TYR A 135 -0.66 9.66 -12.64
N ARG A 136 -0.50 9.98 -13.91
CA ARG A 136 -0.17 11.34 -14.36
C ARG A 136 -1.19 11.81 -15.34
N GLU A 137 -1.55 13.09 -15.24
CA GLU A 137 -2.39 13.72 -16.22
C GLU A 137 -1.66 13.79 -17.56
N THR A 138 -2.30 13.35 -18.60
CA THR A 138 -1.75 13.32 -19.96
C THR A 138 -2.80 13.70 -20.97
N GLU A 139 -2.37 14.30 -22.06
CA GLU A 139 -3.24 14.66 -23.17
C GLU A 139 -3.36 13.49 -24.14
N LEU A 140 -4.59 13.10 -24.44
CA LEU A 140 -4.89 12.09 -25.45
C LEU A 140 -5.54 12.76 -26.66
N ALA A 141 -4.93 12.58 -27.82
CA ALA A 141 -5.52 12.98 -29.09
C ALA A 141 -6.41 11.84 -29.61
N LEU A 142 -7.71 12.11 -29.68
CA LEU A 142 -8.70 11.17 -30.22
C LEU A 142 -9.15 11.64 -31.60
N THR A 143 -9.28 10.69 -32.53
CA THR A 143 -9.98 10.90 -33.78
C THR A 143 -11.48 10.70 -33.52
N ASP A 144 -12.24 11.77 -33.48
CA ASP A 144 -13.67 11.76 -33.19
C ASP A 144 -14.52 11.74 -34.46
N ARG A 145 -13.93 12.06 -35.61
CA ARG A 145 -14.63 12.16 -36.85
C ARG A 145 -13.74 11.77 -38.02
N ILE A 146 -14.29 10.95 -38.91
CA ILE A 146 -13.69 10.60 -40.21
C ILE A 146 -14.64 11.07 -41.27
N CYS A 147 -14.19 12.00 -42.12
CA CYS A 147 -14.95 12.47 -43.29
C CYS A 147 -14.22 12.09 -44.59
N LEU A 148 -14.96 11.51 -45.49
CA LEU A 148 -14.51 11.28 -46.87
C LEU A 148 -15.07 12.38 -47.74
N LEU A 149 -14.19 13.18 -48.32
CA LEU A 149 -14.58 14.20 -49.29
C LEU A 149 -14.46 13.60 -50.72
N TYR A 150 -15.58 13.50 -51.40
CA TYR A 150 -15.61 13.15 -52.78
C TYR A 150 -15.60 14.44 -53.61
N THR A 151 -14.58 14.60 -54.44
CA THR A 151 -14.62 15.55 -55.55
C THR A 151 -15.13 14.82 -56.79
N SER A 152 -16.38 15.04 -57.14
CA SER A 152 -16.89 14.61 -58.45
C SER A 152 -16.25 15.47 -59.54
N PRO A 153 -15.67 14.88 -60.59
CA PRO A 153 -15.29 15.64 -61.74
C PRO A 153 -16.58 16.19 -62.37
N SER A 154 -16.66 17.51 -62.51
CA SER A 154 -17.75 18.13 -63.29
C SER A 154 -17.69 17.64 -64.69
N PRO A 155 -18.83 17.30 -65.32
CA PRO A 155 -18.88 16.95 -66.73
C PRO A 155 -18.53 18.12 -67.61
#